data_dfe2226f215292b7187937778404b4ed
#
_entry.id   dfe2226f215292b7187937778404b4ed
#
_cell.length_a   1.000
_cell.length_b   1.000
_cell.length_c   1.000
_cell.angle_alpha   90.00
_cell.angle_beta   90.00
_cell.angle_gamma   90.00
#
_symmetry.space_group_name_H-M   'P 1'
#
loop_
_entity.id
_entity.type
_entity.pdbx_description
1 polymer ?
#
loop_
_entity_poly.entity_id
_entity_poly.type
_entity_poly.pdbx_seq_one_letter_code
_entity_poly.pdbx_strand_id
1 'polypeptide(L)'
;MYKRVRTRFAPSPTGYMHIGNLRTALFAYLIAKKQDGDFILRIEDTDQERYVEGAVDVIYDTLRVAGLNWDEGPDIGGPVGPYVQSERMGMFKSYAEKLVKTGHAYYCFCDKERLEEVRKIQEASHIAPMYAVSYTHLRAHET
;
A
#
# COMPACT_ATOMS: atom_id res chain seq x y z
N MET A 1 -22.45 15.00 -12.70
CA MET A 1 -21.32 15.77 -12.19
C MET A 1 -20.10 14.86 -12.17
N TYR A 2 -19.12 15.07 -13.06
CA TYR A 2 -17.91 14.26 -13.07
C TYR A 2 -17.14 14.50 -11.77
N LYS A 3 -16.80 13.41 -11.04
CA LYS A 3 -15.93 13.53 -9.86
C LYS A 3 -14.55 14.02 -10.34
N ARG A 4 -13.99 15.00 -9.65
CA ARG A 4 -12.61 15.46 -9.86
C ARG A 4 -11.66 14.27 -9.80
N VAL A 5 -10.75 14.15 -10.76
CA VAL A 5 -9.77 13.06 -10.81
C VAL A 5 -8.80 13.21 -9.64
N ARG A 6 -8.52 12.12 -8.97
CA ARG A 6 -7.56 12.07 -7.87
C ARG A 6 -6.63 10.89 -8.08
N THR A 7 -5.36 11.16 -8.24
CA THR A 7 -4.33 10.13 -8.35
C THR A 7 -3.47 10.12 -7.10
N ARG A 8 -2.80 9.02 -6.84
CA ARG A 8 -1.97 8.88 -5.66
C ARG A 8 -0.62 8.23 -6.00
N PHE A 9 0.44 8.81 -5.50
CA PHE A 9 1.72 8.15 -5.33
C PHE A 9 1.86 7.70 -3.87
N ALA A 10 2.22 6.44 -3.65
CA ALA A 10 2.23 5.82 -2.33
C ALA A 10 3.57 5.08 -2.08
N PRO A 11 4.67 5.82 -1.88
CA PRO A 11 5.97 5.22 -1.64
C PRO A 11 6.08 4.65 -0.22
N SER A 12 6.83 3.54 -0.09
CA SER A 12 7.23 2.99 1.21
C SER A 12 8.63 3.48 1.57
N PRO A 13 8.86 3.96 2.80
CA PRO A 13 10.17 4.45 3.26
C PRO A 13 11.10 3.29 3.67
N THR A 14 11.16 2.22 2.86
CA THR A 14 12.00 1.02 3.07
C THR A 14 13.34 1.10 2.33
N GLY A 15 13.69 2.27 1.83
CA GLY A 15 14.92 2.59 1.10
C GLY A 15 14.78 3.91 0.37
N TYR A 16 15.85 4.31 -0.33
CA TYR A 16 15.84 5.54 -1.09
C TYR A 16 15.07 5.40 -2.40
N MET A 17 14.44 6.50 -2.83
CA MET A 17 13.74 6.56 -4.11
C MET A 17 14.70 6.29 -5.28
N HIS A 18 14.29 5.45 -6.20
CA HIS A 18 14.99 5.21 -7.46
C HIS A 18 14.15 5.67 -8.65
N ILE A 19 14.76 5.73 -9.84
CA ILE A 19 14.12 6.25 -11.05
C ILE A 19 12.79 5.55 -11.40
N GLY A 20 12.63 4.28 -11.06
CA GLY A 20 11.38 3.54 -11.26
C GLY A 20 10.23 4.09 -10.40
N ASN A 21 10.50 4.46 -9.15
CA ASN A 21 9.51 5.10 -8.27
C ASN A 21 9.14 6.48 -8.81
N LEU A 22 10.15 7.27 -9.22
CA LEU A 22 9.94 8.60 -9.78
C LEU A 22 9.10 8.56 -11.05
N ARG A 23 9.35 7.57 -11.94
CA ARG A 23 8.53 7.34 -13.13
C ARG A 23 7.07 7.09 -12.77
N THR A 24 6.80 6.27 -11.77
CA THR A 24 5.44 5.98 -11.31
C THR A 24 4.75 7.23 -10.78
N ALA A 25 5.47 8.03 -9.99
CA ALA A 25 4.99 9.33 -9.50
C ALA A 25 4.66 10.27 -10.65
N LEU A 26 5.54 10.36 -11.66
CA LEU A 26 5.35 11.21 -12.84
C LEU A 26 4.08 10.85 -13.61
N PHE A 27 3.83 9.56 -13.86
CA PHE A 27 2.59 9.16 -14.55
C PHE A 27 1.34 9.53 -13.75
N ALA A 28 1.33 9.28 -12.45
CA ALA A 28 0.22 9.66 -11.58
C ALA A 28 0.00 11.17 -11.59
N TYR A 29 1.07 11.95 -11.48
CA TYR A 29 1.04 13.42 -11.55
C TYR A 29 0.46 13.93 -12.86
N LEU A 30 0.98 13.46 -14.01
CA LEU A 30 0.53 13.88 -15.33
C LEU A 30 -0.95 13.56 -15.58
N ILE A 31 -1.44 12.42 -15.11
CA ILE A 31 -2.86 12.06 -15.22
C ILE A 31 -3.72 13.02 -14.40
N ALA A 32 -3.33 13.34 -13.17
CA ALA A 32 -4.04 14.31 -12.35
C ALA A 32 -4.08 15.69 -13.02
N LYS A 33 -2.91 16.22 -13.38
CA LYS A 33 -2.78 17.59 -13.91
C LYS A 33 -3.44 17.76 -15.29
N LYS A 34 -3.40 16.72 -16.15
CA LYS A 34 -4.13 16.74 -17.43
C LYS A 34 -5.65 16.91 -17.28
N GLN A 35 -6.20 16.51 -16.14
CA GLN A 35 -7.64 16.51 -15.90
C GLN A 35 -8.05 17.49 -14.80
N ASP A 36 -7.25 18.52 -14.53
CA ASP A 36 -7.44 19.51 -13.45
C ASP A 36 -7.75 18.83 -12.11
N GLY A 37 -7.11 17.70 -11.88
CA GLY A 37 -7.29 16.83 -10.70
C GLY A 37 -6.25 17.07 -9.62
N ASP A 38 -6.32 16.25 -8.57
CA ASP A 38 -5.42 16.28 -7.43
C ASP A 38 -4.39 15.16 -7.51
N PHE A 39 -3.12 15.48 -7.29
CA PHE A 39 -2.05 14.53 -7.07
C PHE A 39 -1.75 14.41 -5.59
N ILE A 40 -1.88 13.22 -5.03
CA ILE A 40 -1.82 12.94 -3.58
C ILE A 40 -0.56 12.16 -3.27
N LEU A 41 0.16 12.57 -2.24
CA LEU A 41 1.25 11.80 -1.66
C LEU A 41 0.77 11.09 -0.39
N ARG A 42 0.96 9.77 -0.28
CA ARG A 42 0.71 9.02 0.95
C ARG A 42 1.89 8.10 1.25
N ILE A 43 2.46 8.25 2.43
CA ILE A 43 3.58 7.41 2.89
C ILE A 43 3.03 6.07 3.37
N GLU A 44 3.54 4.97 2.81
CA GLU A 44 3.17 3.59 3.16
C GLU A 44 4.24 2.99 4.08
N ASP A 45 4.21 3.36 5.34
CA ASP A 45 5.20 3.03 6.38
C ASP A 45 4.84 1.82 7.24
N THR A 46 3.97 0.94 6.77
CA THR A 46 3.50 -0.23 7.55
C THR A 46 4.58 -1.29 7.78
N ASP A 47 5.61 -1.33 6.95
CA ASP A 47 6.75 -2.23 7.10
C ASP A 47 7.82 -1.58 7.99
N GLN A 48 7.62 -1.69 9.30
CA GLN A 48 8.51 -1.10 10.30
C GLN A 48 9.87 -1.81 10.41
N GLU A 49 9.95 -3.08 10.02
CA GLU A 49 11.22 -3.84 10.05
C GLU A 49 12.22 -3.31 9.00
N ARG A 50 11.73 -2.78 7.88
CA ARG A 50 12.54 -2.24 6.79
C ARG A 50 12.51 -0.72 6.70
N TYR A 51 11.97 -0.05 7.71
CA TYR A 51 11.96 1.41 7.74
C TYR A 51 13.39 1.98 7.74
N VAL A 52 13.64 2.97 6.88
CA VAL A 52 14.93 3.66 6.78
C VAL A 52 14.75 5.11 7.25
N GLU A 53 15.49 5.48 8.27
CA GLU A 53 15.48 6.86 8.78
C GLU A 53 15.91 7.86 7.69
N GLY A 54 15.21 8.99 7.59
CA GLY A 54 15.45 9.99 6.55
C GLY A 54 14.89 9.65 5.15
N ALA A 55 14.39 8.43 4.92
CA ALA A 55 13.84 8.06 3.60
C ALA A 55 12.62 8.91 3.20
N VAL A 56 11.82 9.34 4.16
CA VAL A 56 10.66 10.22 3.89
C VAL A 56 11.11 11.59 3.36
N ASP A 57 12.15 12.18 3.95
CA ASP A 57 12.70 13.46 3.50
C ASP A 57 13.25 13.34 2.08
N VAL A 58 13.95 12.23 1.78
CA VAL A 58 14.44 11.95 0.43
C VAL A 58 13.29 11.81 -0.57
N ILE A 59 12.14 11.22 -0.19
CA ILE A 59 10.95 11.16 -1.03
C ILE A 59 10.47 12.58 -1.34
N TYR A 60 10.31 13.43 -0.33
CA TYR A 60 9.86 14.81 -0.51
C TYR A 60 10.79 15.61 -1.41
N ASP A 61 12.09 15.56 -1.13
CA ASP A 61 13.11 16.31 -1.89
C ASP A 61 13.20 15.84 -3.34
N THR A 62 13.15 14.51 -3.56
CA THR A 62 13.17 13.95 -4.92
C THR A 62 11.97 14.42 -5.74
N LEU A 63 10.78 14.41 -5.16
CA LEU A 63 9.56 14.86 -5.85
C LEU A 63 9.61 16.37 -6.12
N ARG A 64 10.07 17.20 -5.15
CA ARG A 64 10.20 18.65 -5.32
C ARG A 64 11.22 19.01 -6.39
N VAL A 65 12.39 18.39 -6.38
CA VAL A 65 13.43 18.59 -7.42
C VAL A 65 12.92 18.21 -8.80
N ALA A 66 12.09 17.15 -8.89
CA ALA A 66 11.46 16.74 -10.15
C ALA A 66 10.25 17.61 -10.56
N GLY A 67 9.84 18.59 -9.75
CA GLY A 67 8.69 19.46 -10.02
C GLY A 67 7.33 18.76 -9.84
N LEU A 68 7.29 17.61 -9.15
CA LEU A 68 6.09 16.82 -8.90
C LEU A 68 5.42 17.21 -7.57
N ASN A 69 4.99 18.46 -7.47
CA ASN A 69 4.35 18.96 -6.27
C ASN A 69 2.97 18.32 -6.08
N TRP A 70 2.68 17.88 -4.86
CA TRP A 70 1.41 17.25 -4.51
C TRP A 70 0.42 18.27 -3.94
N ASP A 71 -0.87 17.99 -4.12
CA ASP A 71 -1.98 18.83 -3.69
C ASP A 71 -2.50 18.41 -2.29
N GLU A 72 -2.21 17.18 -1.88
CA GLU A 72 -2.52 16.63 -0.55
C GLU A 72 -1.39 15.68 -0.12
N GLY A 73 -1.04 15.71 1.15
CA GLY A 73 0.03 14.86 1.68
C GLY A 73 0.25 15.01 3.18
N PRO A 74 1.24 14.28 3.74
CA PRO A 74 1.49 14.30 5.19
C PRO A 74 1.88 15.68 5.74
N ASP A 75 2.62 16.46 4.95
CA ASP A 75 3.16 17.77 5.32
C ASP A 75 2.19 18.93 5.09
N ILE A 76 1.29 18.80 4.10
CA ILE A 76 0.34 19.87 3.73
C ILE A 76 -1.09 19.55 4.12
N GLY A 77 -1.38 18.31 4.55
CA GLY A 77 -2.73 17.89 4.90
C GLY A 77 -3.66 17.68 3.70
N GLY A 78 -4.97 17.75 3.94
CA GLY A 78 -6.04 17.60 2.96
C GLY A 78 -7.31 17.01 3.55
N PRO A 79 -8.39 16.88 2.75
CA PRO A 79 -9.72 16.54 3.26
C PRO A 79 -9.91 15.06 3.63
N VAL A 80 -8.99 14.17 3.25
CA VAL A 80 -9.11 12.70 3.44
C VAL A 80 -7.92 12.08 4.19
N GLY A 81 -7.24 12.88 5.00
CA GLY A 81 -6.17 12.40 5.88
C GLY A 81 -6.61 11.30 6.86
N PRO A 82 -5.66 10.76 7.62
CA PRO A 82 -4.22 11.02 7.56
C PRO A 82 -3.55 10.45 6.31
N TYR A 83 -2.37 10.99 5.94
CA TYR A 83 -1.62 10.60 4.74
C TYR A 83 -0.36 9.80 5.06
N VAL A 84 -0.22 9.32 6.28
CA VAL A 84 0.74 8.31 6.70
C VAL A 84 -0.05 7.04 7.02
N GLN A 85 0.37 5.91 6.47
CA GLN A 85 -0.45 4.69 6.53
C GLN A 85 -0.54 4.10 7.94
N SER A 86 0.54 4.19 8.74
CA SER A 86 0.54 3.75 10.13
C SER A 86 -0.49 4.49 10.99
N GLU A 87 -0.72 5.78 10.75
CA GLU A 87 -1.74 6.58 11.43
C GLU A 87 -3.17 6.12 11.11
N ARG A 88 -3.36 5.39 10.02
CA ARG A 88 -4.65 4.84 9.55
C ARG A 88 -4.97 3.47 10.13
N MET A 89 -4.03 2.81 10.81
CA MET A 89 -4.20 1.41 11.24
C MET A 89 -5.45 1.19 12.10
N GLY A 90 -5.81 2.14 12.93
CA GLY A 90 -6.99 2.06 13.78
C GLY A 90 -8.32 1.92 13.02
N MET A 91 -8.40 2.41 11.76
CA MET A 91 -9.62 2.33 10.96
C MET A 91 -9.76 1.02 10.18
N PHE A 92 -8.68 0.25 9.95
CA PHE A 92 -8.72 -0.94 9.10
C PHE A 92 -9.55 -2.07 9.70
N LYS A 93 -9.54 -2.23 11.02
CA LYS A 93 -10.27 -3.29 11.72
C LYS A 93 -11.77 -3.28 11.38
N SER A 94 -12.40 -2.11 11.43
CA SER A 94 -13.84 -1.98 11.13
C SER A 94 -14.18 -2.35 9.68
N TYR A 95 -13.31 -2.01 8.74
CA TYR A 95 -13.48 -2.39 7.32
C TYR A 95 -13.25 -3.89 7.12
N ALA A 96 -12.23 -4.47 7.76
CA ALA A 96 -11.98 -5.91 7.70
C ALA A 96 -13.16 -6.71 8.27
N GLU A 97 -13.68 -6.33 9.43
CA GLU A 97 -14.86 -6.95 10.04
C GLU A 97 -16.10 -6.84 9.14
N LYS A 98 -16.27 -5.69 8.46
CA LYS A 98 -17.36 -5.53 7.49
C LYS A 98 -17.22 -6.50 6.33
N LEU A 99 -16.01 -6.68 5.78
CA LEU A 99 -15.74 -7.63 4.70
C LEU A 99 -16.04 -9.07 5.14
N VAL A 100 -15.65 -9.45 6.36
CA VAL A 100 -15.97 -10.77 6.92
C VAL A 100 -17.49 -10.95 7.03
N LYS A 101 -18.20 -9.97 7.59
CA LYS A 101 -19.68 -10.02 7.72
C LYS A 101 -20.39 -10.13 6.39
N THR A 102 -19.83 -9.57 5.32
CA THR A 102 -20.43 -9.63 3.97
C THR A 102 -19.93 -10.82 3.14
N GLY A 103 -19.12 -11.73 3.70
CA GLY A 103 -18.60 -12.91 3.01
C GLY A 103 -17.48 -12.63 2.00
N HIS A 104 -16.88 -11.43 2.02
CA HIS A 104 -15.79 -11.04 1.11
C HIS A 104 -14.39 -11.20 1.73
N ALA A 105 -14.31 -11.60 3.00
CA ALA A 105 -13.08 -11.95 3.69
C ALA A 105 -13.35 -13.02 4.74
N TYR A 106 -12.29 -13.65 5.22
CA TYR A 106 -12.35 -14.66 6.28
C TYR A 106 -11.15 -14.49 7.22
N TYR A 107 -11.26 -15.04 8.44
CA TYR A 107 -10.14 -15.05 9.38
C TYR A 107 -9.11 -16.10 8.97
N CYS A 108 -7.85 -15.71 8.88
CA CYS A 108 -6.72 -16.61 8.68
C CYS A 108 -5.96 -16.78 9.98
N PHE A 109 -5.70 -18.03 10.37
CA PHE A 109 -4.99 -18.41 11.59
C PHE A 109 -3.61 -19.04 11.28
N CYS A 110 -3.08 -18.84 10.06
CA CYS A 110 -1.74 -19.30 9.72
C CYS A 110 -0.70 -18.40 10.39
N ASP A 111 0.22 -19.02 11.12
CA ASP A 111 1.40 -18.37 11.66
C ASP A 111 2.51 -18.20 10.59
N LYS A 112 3.58 -17.49 10.97
CA LYS A 112 4.69 -17.19 10.06
C LYS A 112 5.43 -18.46 9.67
N GLU A 113 5.63 -19.38 10.59
CA GLU A 113 6.31 -20.66 10.41
C GLU A 113 5.63 -21.52 9.34
N ARG A 114 4.29 -21.60 9.41
CA ARG A 114 3.50 -22.32 8.41
C ARG A 114 3.58 -21.69 7.02
N LEU A 115 3.56 -20.37 6.93
CA LEU A 115 3.69 -19.67 5.64
C LEU A 115 5.06 -19.92 5.01
N GLU A 116 6.14 -19.95 5.80
CA GLU A 116 7.49 -20.29 5.33
C GLU A 116 7.60 -21.75 4.89
N GLU A 117 6.97 -22.67 5.61
CA GLU A 117 6.94 -24.09 5.23
C GLU A 117 6.24 -24.30 3.89
N VAL A 118 5.06 -23.71 3.72
CA VAL A 118 4.31 -23.76 2.44
C VAL A 118 5.13 -23.19 1.30
N ARG A 119 5.80 -22.06 1.53
CA ARG A 119 6.69 -21.46 0.54
C ARG A 119 7.82 -22.39 0.11
N LYS A 120 8.49 -23.04 1.07
CA LYS A 120 9.56 -24.04 0.78
C LYS A 120 9.05 -25.22 -0.04
N ILE A 121 7.86 -25.73 0.28
CA ILE A 121 7.23 -26.84 -0.47
C ILE A 121 6.92 -26.39 -1.91
N GLN A 122 6.39 -25.20 -2.10
CA GLN A 122 6.09 -24.66 -3.43
C GLN A 122 7.36 -24.49 -4.26
N GLU A 123 8.41 -23.91 -3.67
CA GLU A 123 9.72 -23.73 -4.32
C GLU A 123 10.35 -25.10 -4.71
N ALA A 124 10.30 -26.08 -3.82
CA ALA A 124 10.79 -27.45 -4.11
C ALA A 124 10.00 -28.14 -5.22
N SER A 125 8.73 -27.79 -5.38
CA SER A 125 7.85 -28.31 -6.42
C SER A 125 7.88 -27.48 -7.71
N HIS A 126 8.78 -26.50 -7.83
CA HIS A 126 8.87 -25.54 -8.94
C HIS A 126 7.56 -24.74 -9.18
N ILE A 127 6.77 -24.55 -8.14
CA ILE A 127 5.57 -23.72 -8.17
C ILE A 127 5.96 -22.32 -7.65
N ALA A 128 5.54 -21.27 -8.36
CA ALA A 128 5.78 -19.91 -7.89
C ALA A 128 5.18 -19.71 -6.48
N PRO A 129 5.95 -19.19 -5.50
CA PRO A 129 5.44 -18.96 -4.17
C PRO A 129 4.21 -18.08 -4.19
N MET A 130 3.10 -18.58 -3.68
CA MET A 130 1.84 -17.84 -3.55
C MET A 130 1.19 -18.16 -2.20
N TYR A 131 0.40 -17.25 -1.71
CA TYR A 131 -0.40 -17.51 -0.53
C TYR A 131 -1.38 -18.66 -0.84
N ALA A 132 -1.23 -19.78 -0.13
CA ALA A 132 -1.97 -21.01 -0.45
C ALA A 132 -3.44 -20.90 -0.01
N VAL A 133 -4.27 -20.32 -0.84
CA VAL A 133 -5.73 -20.22 -0.64
C VAL A 133 -6.38 -21.62 -0.55
N SER A 134 -5.77 -22.64 -1.16
CA SER A 134 -6.27 -24.02 -1.16
C SER A 134 -6.43 -24.65 0.24
N TYR A 135 -5.62 -24.21 1.21
CA TYR A 135 -5.75 -24.69 2.59
C TYR A 135 -6.75 -23.91 3.44
N THR A 136 -7.13 -22.73 3.02
CA THR A 136 -8.10 -21.89 3.73
C THR A 136 -9.54 -22.17 3.27
N HIS A 137 -9.75 -22.65 2.05
CA HIS A 137 -11.07 -23.01 1.53
C HIS A 137 -11.70 -24.22 2.24
N LEU A 138 -10.88 -25.21 2.63
CA LEU A 138 -11.36 -26.38 3.35
C LEU A 138 -11.82 -26.10 4.78
N ARG A 139 -11.25 -25.06 5.44
CA ARG A 139 -11.63 -24.69 6.83
C ARG A 139 -12.81 -23.72 6.90
N ALA A 140 -13.05 -22.94 5.87
CA ALA A 140 -14.21 -22.02 5.86
C ALA A 140 -15.55 -22.74 5.69
N HIS A 141 -15.54 -23.97 5.17
CA HIS A 141 -16.74 -24.80 5.02
C HIS A 141 -16.98 -25.76 6.18
N GLU A 142 -16.01 -25.94 7.09
CA GLU A 142 -16.14 -26.85 8.25
C GLU A 142 -16.48 -26.14 9.56
N THR A 143 -16.54 -24.83 9.55
CA THR A 143 -16.94 -24.02 10.71
C THR A 143 -18.13 -23.16 10.41
#